data_5e9a1cfe88017911169091b785993d7d
#
_entry.id   5e9a1cfe88017911169091b785993d7d
#
_cell.length_a   1.000
_cell.length_b   1.000
_cell.length_c   1.000
_cell.angle_alpha   90.00
_cell.angle_beta   90.00
_cell.angle_gamma   90.00
#
_symmetry.space_group_name_H-M   'P 1'
#
loop_
_entity.id
_entity.type
_entity.pdbx_description
1 polymer ?
#
loop_
_entity_poly.entity_id
_entity_poly.type
_entity_poly.pdbx_seq_one_letter_code
_entity_poly.pdbx_strand_id
1 'polypeptide(L)'
;VVAVMVPLYAIFRNFELVGTLPGLILAYTTFNLPFAIWILKGFFDNVPYSIEEAQMCDGANRFEAFVSILPLVAPGIGAFLILCVLFGWNDFLFASIIGSGGAKTLPVATVELVQPQNTQWGKIMAAGVVTTVPMMFLGLLVRRYLVTGLTMGAVRE
;
A
#
# COMPACT_ATOMS: atom_id res chain seq x y z
N VAL A 1 -17.07 -1.82 3.56
CA VAL A 1 -16.01 -2.79 3.16
C VAL A 1 -16.56 -4.21 3.24
N VAL A 2 -17.11 -4.67 4.37
CA VAL A 2 -17.59 -6.06 4.54
C VAL A 2 -18.64 -6.47 3.50
N ALA A 3 -19.58 -5.60 3.13
CA ALA A 3 -20.62 -5.90 2.15
C ALA A 3 -20.06 -6.22 0.75
N VAL A 4 -18.91 -5.64 0.39
CA VAL A 4 -18.24 -5.88 -0.90
C VAL A 4 -17.45 -7.20 -0.89
N MET A 5 -17.12 -7.73 0.28
CA MET A 5 -16.34 -8.96 0.43
C MET A 5 -17.04 -10.20 -0.12
N VAL A 6 -18.36 -10.31 0.08
CA VAL A 6 -19.12 -11.48 -0.37
C VAL A 6 -19.09 -11.62 -1.90
N PRO A 7 -19.49 -10.60 -2.68
CA PRO A 7 -19.40 -10.69 -4.13
C PRO A 7 -17.95 -10.81 -4.64
N LEU A 8 -17.00 -10.14 -4.00
CA LEU A 8 -15.60 -10.25 -4.35
C LEU A 8 -15.08 -11.69 -4.16
N TYR A 9 -15.37 -12.31 -3.02
CA TYR A 9 -15.02 -13.70 -2.76
C TYR A 9 -15.60 -14.65 -3.81
N ALA A 10 -16.87 -14.46 -4.20
CA ALA A 10 -17.51 -15.28 -5.24
C ALA A 10 -16.78 -15.16 -6.59
N ILE A 11 -16.39 -13.94 -6.98
CA ILE A 11 -15.60 -13.70 -8.19
C ILE A 11 -14.25 -14.41 -8.10
N PHE A 12 -13.50 -14.19 -7.01
CA PHE A 12 -12.17 -14.77 -6.83
C PHE A 12 -12.20 -16.30 -6.79
N ARG A 13 -13.26 -16.87 -6.21
CA ARG A 13 -13.47 -18.32 -6.19
C ARG A 13 -13.68 -18.89 -7.61
N ASN A 14 -14.45 -18.21 -8.44
CA ASN A 14 -14.69 -18.65 -9.84
C ASN A 14 -13.41 -18.65 -10.69
N PHE A 15 -12.44 -17.79 -10.36
CA PHE A 15 -11.14 -17.73 -11.02
C PHE A 15 -10.04 -18.53 -10.29
N GLU A 16 -10.39 -19.34 -9.29
CA GLU A 16 -9.45 -20.13 -8.48
C GLU A 16 -8.35 -19.28 -7.81
N LEU A 17 -8.64 -18.02 -7.53
CA LEU A 17 -7.71 -17.07 -6.93
C LEU A 17 -7.75 -17.07 -5.40
N VAL A 18 -8.76 -17.71 -4.78
CA VAL A 18 -8.87 -17.83 -3.32
C VAL A 18 -7.75 -18.75 -2.81
N GLY A 19 -7.11 -18.35 -1.73
CA GLY A 19 -5.97 -19.08 -1.14
C GLY A 19 -4.65 -18.89 -1.89
N THR A 20 -4.61 -18.03 -2.91
CA THR A 20 -3.41 -17.80 -3.70
C THR A 20 -2.80 -16.42 -3.45
N LEU A 21 -1.49 -16.31 -3.61
CA LEU A 21 -0.78 -15.04 -3.53
C LEU A 21 -1.23 -14.04 -4.61
N PRO A 22 -1.41 -14.43 -5.89
CA PRO A 22 -1.96 -13.54 -6.92
C PRO A 22 -3.35 -12.99 -6.57
N GLY A 23 -4.23 -13.82 -5.98
CA GLY A 23 -5.54 -13.39 -5.51
C GLY A 23 -5.43 -12.28 -4.48
N LEU A 24 -4.56 -12.45 -3.48
CA LEU A 24 -4.36 -11.46 -2.43
C LEU A 24 -3.76 -10.15 -3.00
N ILE A 25 -2.80 -10.24 -3.92
CA ILE A 25 -2.22 -9.08 -4.61
C ILE A 25 -3.29 -8.31 -5.38
N LEU A 26 -4.14 -9.01 -6.15
CA LEU A 26 -5.23 -8.37 -6.90
C LEU A 26 -6.24 -7.68 -5.98
N ALA A 27 -6.61 -8.33 -4.88
CA ALA A 27 -7.49 -7.72 -3.89
C ALA A 27 -6.90 -6.42 -3.34
N TYR A 28 -5.66 -6.43 -2.88
CA TYR A 28 -4.99 -5.24 -2.35
C TYR A 28 -4.82 -4.16 -3.41
N THR A 29 -4.49 -4.53 -4.65
CA THR A 29 -4.38 -3.57 -5.76
C THR A 29 -5.71 -2.90 -6.03
N THR A 30 -6.81 -3.65 -6.08
CA THR A 30 -8.15 -3.12 -6.34
C THR A 30 -8.55 -2.04 -5.33
N PHE A 31 -8.26 -2.24 -4.05
CA PHE A 31 -8.62 -1.28 -3.00
C PHE A 31 -7.64 -0.12 -2.86
N ASN A 32 -6.35 -0.35 -3.09
CA ASN A 32 -5.33 0.70 -2.98
C ASN A 32 -5.28 1.59 -4.23
N LEU A 33 -5.69 1.09 -5.41
CA LEU A 33 -5.57 1.81 -6.68
C LEU A 33 -6.30 3.17 -6.70
N PRO A 34 -7.59 3.28 -6.29
CA PRO A 34 -8.27 4.58 -6.26
C PRO A 34 -7.56 5.58 -5.34
N PHE A 35 -7.07 5.11 -4.21
CA PHE A 35 -6.35 5.93 -3.25
C PHE A 35 -4.96 6.34 -3.80
N ALA A 36 -4.28 5.44 -4.51
CA ALA A 36 -3.04 5.71 -5.22
C ALA A 36 -3.23 6.84 -6.24
N ILE A 37 -4.24 6.72 -7.10
CA ILE A 37 -4.53 7.71 -8.13
C ILE A 37 -4.80 9.07 -7.49
N TRP A 38 -5.61 9.11 -6.43
CA TRP A 38 -5.98 10.35 -5.78
C TRP A 38 -4.78 11.05 -5.13
N ILE A 39 -3.96 10.31 -4.38
CA ILE A 39 -2.76 10.87 -3.73
C ILE A 39 -1.71 11.29 -4.76
N LEU A 40 -1.37 10.39 -5.70
CA LEU A 40 -0.33 10.67 -6.68
C LEU A 40 -0.72 11.82 -7.60
N LYS A 41 -2.00 11.91 -7.98
CA LYS A 41 -2.50 13.06 -8.73
C LYS A 41 -2.19 14.36 -8.00
N GLY A 42 -2.40 14.45 -6.67
CA GLY A 42 -2.07 15.64 -5.91
C GLY A 42 -0.57 16.02 -5.97
N PHE A 43 0.33 15.06 -6.01
CA PHE A 43 1.76 15.33 -6.18
C PHE A 43 2.09 15.81 -7.59
N PHE A 44 1.50 15.23 -8.63
CA PHE A 44 1.71 15.65 -10.01
C PHE A 44 1.11 17.04 -10.29
N ASP A 45 -0.07 17.34 -9.75
CA ASP A 45 -0.73 18.65 -9.91
C ASP A 45 0.09 19.80 -9.28
N ASN A 46 0.99 19.51 -8.35
CA ASN A 46 1.89 20.51 -7.76
C ASN A 46 3.14 20.81 -8.62
N VAL A 47 3.39 20.04 -9.66
CA VAL A 47 4.50 20.32 -10.58
C VAL A 47 4.08 21.42 -11.56
N PRO A 48 4.83 22.52 -11.68
CA PRO A 48 4.50 23.58 -12.62
C PRO A 48 4.50 23.09 -14.06
N TYR A 49 3.45 23.40 -14.82
CA TYR A 49 3.33 23.05 -16.24
C TYR A 49 4.48 23.60 -17.10
N SER A 50 5.08 24.73 -16.68
CA SER A 50 6.22 25.34 -17.37
C SER A 50 7.42 24.39 -17.51
N ILE A 51 7.58 23.42 -16.61
CA ILE A 51 8.67 22.43 -16.70
C ILE A 51 8.41 21.47 -17.87
N GLU A 52 7.17 21.02 -18.03
CA GLU A 52 6.77 20.15 -19.15
C GLU A 52 6.88 20.89 -20.48
N GLU A 53 6.37 22.14 -20.54
CA GLU A 53 6.43 22.98 -21.73
C GLU A 53 7.88 23.29 -22.15
N ALA A 54 8.77 23.64 -21.20
CA ALA A 54 10.16 23.89 -21.49
C ALA A 54 10.85 22.68 -22.12
N GLN A 55 10.60 21.47 -21.61
CA GLN A 55 11.17 20.25 -22.16
C GLN A 55 10.62 19.93 -23.57
N MET A 56 9.33 20.17 -23.79
CA MET A 56 8.74 20.00 -25.11
C MET A 56 9.33 21.02 -26.11
N CYS A 57 9.68 22.25 -25.68
CA CYS A 57 10.38 23.22 -26.49
C CYS A 57 11.81 22.78 -26.82
N ASP A 58 12.47 22.06 -25.90
CA ASP A 58 13.79 21.48 -26.12
C ASP A 58 13.75 20.20 -27.00
N GLY A 59 12.57 19.83 -27.50
CA GLY A 59 12.38 18.69 -28.42
C GLY A 59 12.10 17.35 -27.76
N ALA A 60 11.92 17.32 -26.44
CA ALA A 60 11.52 16.10 -25.74
C ALA A 60 10.09 15.68 -26.13
N ASN A 61 9.88 14.38 -26.26
CA ASN A 61 8.52 13.85 -26.44
C ASN A 61 7.79 13.80 -25.07
N ARG A 62 6.47 13.58 -25.07
CA ARG A 62 5.65 13.56 -23.84
C ARG A 62 6.11 12.51 -22.82
N PHE A 63 6.65 11.39 -23.28
CA PHE A 63 7.13 10.35 -22.38
C PHE A 63 8.46 10.75 -21.73
N GLU A 64 9.37 11.39 -22.46
CA GLU A 64 10.62 11.93 -21.94
C GLU A 64 10.36 13.06 -20.92
N ALA A 65 9.42 13.96 -21.23
CA ALA A 65 8.97 14.99 -20.31
C ALA A 65 8.37 14.38 -19.01
N PHE A 66 7.54 13.35 -19.13
CA PHE A 66 7.00 12.63 -17.97
C PHE A 66 8.10 11.98 -17.12
N VAL A 67 9.06 11.29 -17.73
CA VAL A 67 10.18 10.64 -17.03
C VAL A 67 11.03 11.65 -16.28
N SER A 68 11.25 12.83 -16.82
CA SER A 68 12.03 13.88 -16.14
C SER A 68 11.29 14.56 -14.99
N ILE A 69 9.95 14.48 -14.95
CA ILE A 69 9.14 14.94 -13.81
C ILE A 69 9.15 13.91 -12.66
N LEU A 70 9.35 12.62 -12.95
CA LEU A 70 9.31 11.57 -11.92
C LEU A 70 10.21 11.82 -10.70
N PRO A 71 11.47 12.31 -10.84
CA PRO A 71 12.30 12.63 -9.69
C PRO A 71 11.71 13.70 -8.77
N LEU A 72 10.94 14.65 -9.32
CA LEU A 72 10.31 15.74 -8.55
C LEU A 72 9.16 15.18 -7.68
N VAL A 73 8.42 14.18 -8.18
CA VAL A 73 7.32 13.54 -7.45
C VAL A 73 7.76 12.29 -6.68
N ALA A 74 9.00 11.85 -6.83
CA ALA A 74 9.54 10.65 -6.17
C ALA A 74 9.34 10.63 -4.64
N PRO A 75 9.49 11.74 -3.88
CA PRO A 75 9.20 11.75 -2.45
C PRO A 75 7.73 11.39 -2.15
N GLY A 76 6.79 11.88 -2.97
CA GLY A 76 5.37 11.55 -2.85
C GLY A 76 5.07 10.09 -3.18
N ILE A 77 5.68 9.57 -4.24
CA ILE A 77 5.58 8.15 -4.62
C ILE A 77 6.14 7.28 -3.48
N GLY A 78 7.28 7.63 -2.92
CA GLY A 78 7.89 6.92 -1.80
C GLY A 78 7.01 6.90 -0.55
N ALA A 79 6.44 8.04 -0.18
CA ALA A 79 5.50 8.15 0.94
C ALA A 79 4.27 7.25 0.71
N PHE A 80 3.68 7.29 -0.49
CA PHE A 80 2.53 6.48 -0.83
C PHE A 80 2.85 4.97 -0.81
N LEU A 81 4.00 4.55 -1.37
CA LEU A 81 4.42 3.14 -1.31
C LEU A 81 4.53 2.63 0.13
N ILE A 82 5.10 3.42 1.04
CA ILE A 82 5.19 3.04 2.44
C ILE A 82 3.78 2.91 3.05
N LEU A 83 2.85 3.83 2.74
CA LEU A 83 1.45 3.72 3.19
C LEU A 83 0.77 2.46 2.66
N CYS A 84 0.97 2.09 1.40
CA CYS A 84 0.45 0.83 0.83
C CYS A 84 0.97 -0.39 1.59
N VAL A 85 2.27 -0.41 1.92
CA VAL A 85 2.86 -1.49 2.71
C VAL A 85 2.26 -1.53 4.12
N LEU A 86 2.08 -0.36 4.77
CA LEU A 86 1.46 -0.25 6.08
C LEU A 86 0.01 -0.78 6.08
N PHE A 87 -0.79 -0.41 5.09
CA PHE A 87 -2.17 -0.88 4.97
C PHE A 87 -2.24 -2.39 4.70
N GLY A 88 -1.47 -2.89 3.74
CA GLY A 88 -1.43 -4.31 3.43
C GLY A 88 -0.87 -5.17 4.56
N TRP A 89 0.11 -4.67 5.31
CA TRP A 89 0.68 -5.36 6.46
C TRP A 89 -0.30 -5.51 7.61
N ASN A 90 -1.11 -4.47 7.88
CA ASN A 90 -2.10 -4.49 8.96
C ASN A 90 -3.43 -5.13 8.56
N ASP A 91 -3.60 -5.46 7.27
CA ASP A 91 -4.86 -6.03 6.83
C ASP A 91 -5.04 -7.46 7.35
N PHE A 92 -6.16 -7.66 7.98
CA PHE A 92 -6.63 -8.95 8.45
C PHE A 92 -7.81 -9.44 7.62
N LEU A 93 -8.69 -8.53 7.20
CA LEU A 93 -9.99 -8.89 6.66
C LEU A 93 -9.88 -9.55 5.28
N PHE A 94 -9.17 -8.93 4.34
CA PHE A 94 -8.96 -9.50 3.00
C PHE A 94 -8.11 -10.76 3.07
N ALA A 95 -7.06 -10.73 3.89
CA ALA A 95 -6.18 -11.87 4.06
C ALA A 95 -6.87 -13.08 4.68
N SER A 96 -7.79 -12.89 5.65
CA SER A 96 -8.51 -13.99 6.28
C SER A 96 -9.54 -14.64 5.35
N ILE A 97 -10.14 -13.88 4.44
CA ILE A 97 -11.18 -14.36 3.53
C ILE A 97 -10.58 -14.86 2.21
N ILE A 98 -9.76 -14.06 1.56
CA ILE A 98 -9.20 -14.36 0.23
C ILE A 98 -7.92 -15.20 0.34
N GLY A 99 -7.09 -14.96 1.35
CA GLY A 99 -5.85 -15.69 1.58
C GLY A 99 -6.03 -17.07 2.26
N SER A 100 -7.27 -17.45 2.59
CA SER A 100 -7.57 -18.69 3.31
C SER A 100 -7.05 -19.92 2.55
N GLY A 101 -6.22 -20.72 3.21
CA GLY A 101 -5.71 -21.98 2.67
C GLY A 101 -4.24 -21.96 2.24
N GLY A 102 -3.74 -20.91 1.59
CA GLY A 102 -2.37 -20.91 1.05
C GLY A 102 -1.57 -19.64 1.27
N ALA A 103 -2.18 -18.47 1.05
CA ALA A 103 -1.51 -17.17 1.15
C ALA A 103 -1.87 -16.48 2.48
N LYS A 104 -1.26 -16.91 3.59
CA LYS A 104 -1.54 -16.35 4.92
C LYS A 104 -0.62 -15.15 5.20
N THR A 105 -1.20 -14.06 5.70
CA THR A 105 -0.45 -12.94 6.26
C THR A 105 -0.15 -13.14 7.75
N LEU A 106 0.85 -12.42 8.27
CA LEU A 106 1.22 -12.52 9.68
C LEU A 106 0.07 -12.24 10.67
N PRO A 107 -0.79 -11.20 10.47
CA PRO A 107 -1.95 -10.99 11.32
C PRO A 107 -2.91 -12.19 11.36
N VAL A 108 -3.19 -12.81 10.21
CA VAL A 108 -4.05 -14.01 10.13
C VAL A 108 -3.40 -15.19 10.86
N ALA A 109 -2.12 -15.44 10.58
CA ALA A 109 -1.39 -16.53 11.22
C ALA A 109 -1.32 -16.34 12.76
N THR A 110 -1.22 -15.11 13.24
CA THR A 110 -1.19 -14.81 14.68
C THR A 110 -2.53 -15.16 15.37
N VAL A 111 -3.65 -14.84 14.72
CA VAL A 111 -4.98 -15.16 15.26
C VAL A 111 -5.23 -16.67 15.30
N GLU A 112 -4.72 -17.43 14.35
CA GLU A 112 -4.82 -18.91 14.34
C GLU A 112 -4.09 -19.60 15.51
N LEU A 113 -3.13 -18.90 16.15
CA LEU A 113 -2.46 -19.41 17.36
C LEU A 113 -3.37 -19.36 18.61
N VAL A 114 -4.46 -18.61 18.56
CA VAL A 114 -5.45 -18.53 19.65
C VAL A 114 -6.38 -19.73 19.54
N GLN A 115 -6.13 -20.77 20.33
CA GLN A 115 -6.96 -21.96 20.35
C GLN A 115 -7.69 -22.06 21.70
N PRO A 116 -9.02 -22.42 21.72
CA PRO A 116 -9.80 -22.43 22.94
C PRO A 116 -9.27 -23.35 24.05
N GLN A 117 -8.60 -24.45 23.66
CA GLN A 117 -8.14 -25.47 24.59
C GLN A 117 -6.64 -25.46 24.89
N ASN A 118 -5.84 -24.81 24.05
CA ASN A 118 -4.36 -24.77 24.21
C ASN A 118 -3.78 -23.51 23.60
N THR A 119 -4.10 -22.36 24.18
CA THR A 119 -3.57 -21.07 23.72
C THR A 119 -2.08 -20.96 24.06
N GLN A 120 -1.25 -20.92 23.03
CA GLN A 120 0.20 -20.85 23.18
C GLN A 120 0.66 -19.38 23.31
N TRP A 121 0.47 -18.81 24.52
CA TRP A 121 0.77 -17.40 24.79
C TRP A 121 2.16 -16.97 24.38
N GLY A 122 3.18 -17.80 24.58
CA GLY A 122 4.55 -17.50 24.17
C GLY A 122 4.70 -17.30 22.67
N LYS A 123 4.03 -18.11 21.85
CA LYS A 123 4.04 -17.96 20.39
C LYS A 123 3.28 -16.73 19.94
N ILE A 124 2.14 -16.41 20.58
CA ILE A 124 1.36 -15.20 20.28
C ILE A 124 2.19 -13.95 20.56
N MET A 125 2.86 -13.90 21.70
CA MET A 125 3.72 -12.77 22.06
C MET A 125 4.91 -12.64 21.10
N ALA A 126 5.55 -13.75 20.73
CA ALA A 126 6.62 -13.75 19.74
C ALA A 126 6.13 -13.27 18.35
N ALA A 127 4.97 -13.76 17.89
CA ALA A 127 4.35 -13.31 16.64
C ALA A 127 4.01 -11.81 16.68
N GLY A 128 3.49 -11.32 17.81
CA GLY A 128 3.24 -9.89 18.04
C GLY A 128 4.49 -9.04 17.89
N VAL A 129 5.62 -9.47 18.47
CA VAL A 129 6.90 -8.77 18.31
C VAL A 129 7.36 -8.76 16.86
N VAL A 130 7.34 -9.93 16.19
CA VAL A 130 7.72 -10.07 14.76
C VAL A 130 6.85 -9.19 13.86
N THR A 131 5.57 -9.05 14.17
CA THR A 131 4.65 -8.20 13.40
C THR A 131 4.89 -6.71 13.67
N THR A 132 5.19 -6.34 14.91
CA THR A 132 5.32 -4.93 15.32
C THR A 132 6.65 -4.30 14.92
N VAL A 133 7.76 -5.03 15.00
CA VAL A 133 9.10 -4.49 14.75
C VAL A 133 9.25 -3.90 13.32
N PRO A 134 8.87 -4.61 12.24
CA PRO A 134 8.94 -4.03 10.89
C PRO A 134 8.06 -2.79 10.74
N MET A 135 6.90 -2.78 11.40
CA MET A 135 5.97 -1.65 11.36
C MET A 135 6.51 -0.42 12.06
N MET A 136 7.16 -0.58 13.21
CA MET A 136 7.85 0.52 13.87
C MET A 136 8.96 1.11 12.98
N PHE A 137 9.74 0.24 12.34
CA PHE A 137 10.79 0.68 11.42
C PHE A 137 10.22 1.43 10.20
N LEU A 138 9.17 0.91 9.57
CA LEU A 138 8.47 1.58 8.47
C LEU A 138 7.85 2.91 8.92
N GLY A 139 7.25 2.96 10.10
CA GLY A 139 6.69 4.20 10.68
C GLY A 139 7.76 5.29 10.87
N LEU A 140 8.96 4.92 11.29
CA LEU A 140 10.09 5.85 11.39
C LEU A 140 10.55 6.36 10.01
N LEU A 141 10.54 5.50 9.00
CA LEU A 141 10.84 5.89 7.62
C LEU A 141 9.79 6.85 7.04
N VAL A 142 8.51 6.56 7.26
CA VAL A 142 7.40 7.44 6.81
C VAL A 142 7.54 8.84 7.34
N ARG A 143 7.89 8.99 8.62
CA ARG A 143 8.09 10.31 9.24
C ARG A 143 9.03 11.20 8.42
N ARG A 144 10.11 10.62 7.89
CA ARG A 144 11.10 11.35 7.07
C ARG A 144 10.48 11.87 5.76
N TYR A 145 9.64 11.08 5.10
CA TYR A 145 9.02 11.43 3.82
C TYR A 145 7.80 12.34 3.99
N LEU A 146 6.99 12.15 5.04
CA LEU A 146 5.82 12.99 5.32
C LEU A 146 6.21 14.42 5.69
N VAL A 147 7.27 14.61 6.46
CA VAL A 147 7.74 15.96 6.82
C VAL A 147 8.16 16.72 5.56
N THR A 148 8.84 16.08 4.61
CA THR A 148 9.27 16.73 3.36
C THR A 148 8.08 17.04 2.43
N GLY A 149 7.08 16.15 2.35
CA GLY A 149 5.90 16.35 1.51
C GLY A 149 4.92 17.41 2.03
N LEU A 150 4.77 17.51 3.36
CA LEU A 150 3.87 18.50 3.98
C LEU A 150 4.47 19.91 4.02
N THR A 151 5.79 20.03 4.11
CA THR A 151 6.46 21.34 4.11
C THR A 151 6.50 21.99 2.73
N MET A 152 6.51 21.22 1.63
CA MET A 152 6.39 21.77 0.28
C MET A 152 5.00 22.32 -0.03
N GLY A 153 3.95 21.89 0.67
CA GLY A 153 2.58 22.39 0.52
C GLY A 153 2.23 23.58 1.42
N ALA A 154 3.02 23.84 2.46
CA ALA A 154 2.72 24.87 3.47
C ALA A 154 3.36 26.25 3.20
N VAL A 155 4.24 26.37 2.22
CA VAL A 155 4.85 27.63 1.81
C VAL A 155 4.20 28.07 0.51
N ARG A 156 2.95 28.56 0.61
CA ARG A 156 2.34 29.46 -0.36
C ARG A 156 2.17 30.81 0.36
N GLU A 157 3.15 31.70 0.23
CA GLU A 157 2.92 33.14 0.26
C GLU A 157 2.81 33.64 -1.19
#